data_d23396cc86381429b328f76f4728c5aa
#
_entry.id   d23396cc86381429b328f76f4728c5aa
#
_cell.length_a   1.000
_cell.length_b   1.000
_cell.length_c   1.000
_cell.angle_alpha   90.00
_cell.angle_beta   90.00
_cell.angle_gamma   90.00
#
_symmetry.space_group_name_H-M   'P 1'
#
loop_
_entity.id
_entity.type
_entity.pdbx_description
1 polymer ?
#
loop_
_entity_poly.entity_id
_entity_poly.type
_entity_poly.pdbx_seq_one_letter_code
_entity_poly.pdbx_strand_id
1 'polypeptide(L)'
;MDINQLETPSLFVDIDKMKTNIKAMQQRINDLGLTLRPHTKAHKIPAIAQMQLDAGAQGICVAKLGEAEVMAQGGIKDILITTPIAGQKKIQRLITLHQDHPDARFIQVIDDYYHVVEIAKAASAANLCVELMIEVESGQQRCGVQVGDDLVQLIHAIQSTDGVSYVGLQAYSGHLQHVKGYCSRNEQARSVVVPLFDFITSTLEPQGMTPQIISGGGTGTYAAYQGLGYSEIQAGSYLFMDAAYLAIGDETNATENQQFSPALKVLSTVISQPTPSRTVIDAGMKCLSIDLGMPIVEGIEGVRYQTGGDEHGILHHEEGCEIFELGQQVILLPSHCDTTLNNFDTLYAVQDGKVICQWTIEGRGRSD
;
A
#
# COMPACT_ATOMS: atom_id res chain seq x y z
N MET A 1 -29.22 4.18 3.29
CA MET A 1 -29.46 4.44 1.85
C MET A 1 -29.05 3.17 1.12
N ASP A 2 -29.82 2.75 0.13
CA ASP A 2 -29.44 1.61 -0.72
C ASP A 2 -28.29 2.01 -1.63
N ILE A 3 -27.39 1.07 -1.95
CA ILE A 3 -26.24 1.33 -2.84
C ILE A 3 -26.70 1.85 -4.21
N ASN A 4 -27.84 1.35 -4.71
CA ASN A 4 -28.41 1.76 -6.00
C ASN A 4 -28.92 3.21 -6.03
N GLN A 5 -28.93 3.90 -4.88
CA GLN A 5 -29.27 5.32 -4.79
C GLN A 5 -28.04 6.24 -4.82
N LEU A 6 -26.83 5.67 -4.91
CA LEU A 6 -25.62 6.46 -5.12
C LEU A 6 -25.58 7.00 -6.55
N GLU A 7 -25.15 8.24 -6.69
CA GLU A 7 -24.77 8.76 -8.00
C GLU A 7 -23.50 8.04 -8.50
N THR A 8 -23.44 7.80 -9.79
CA THR A 8 -22.31 7.12 -10.43
C THR A 8 -21.44 8.10 -11.24
N PRO A 9 -20.15 7.84 -11.39
CA PRO A 9 -19.40 6.74 -10.78
C PRO A 9 -19.14 6.98 -9.27
N SER A 10 -19.25 5.93 -8.46
CA SER A 10 -18.98 6.00 -7.02
C SER A 10 -18.04 4.89 -6.56
N LEU A 11 -17.12 5.23 -5.65
CA LEU A 11 -16.21 4.28 -5.03
C LEU A 11 -16.82 3.74 -3.74
N PHE A 12 -16.88 2.42 -3.59
CA PHE A 12 -17.38 1.80 -2.37
C PHE A 12 -16.54 0.60 -1.95
N VAL A 13 -16.65 0.25 -0.68
CA VAL A 13 -16.03 -0.94 -0.10
C VAL A 13 -17.09 -1.83 0.56
N ASP A 14 -17.04 -3.12 0.27
CA ASP A 14 -17.73 -4.14 1.05
C ASP A 14 -17.04 -4.23 2.41
N ILE A 15 -17.70 -3.71 3.45
CA ILE A 15 -17.10 -3.54 4.77
C ILE A 15 -16.81 -4.86 5.46
N ASP A 16 -17.60 -5.91 5.21
CA ASP A 16 -17.43 -7.21 5.83
C ASP A 16 -16.24 -7.95 5.20
N LYS A 17 -16.09 -7.88 3.87
CA LYS A 17 -14.91 -8.39 3.17
C LYS A 17 -13.65 -7.67 3.62
N MET A 18 -13.66 -6.33 3.69
CA MET A 18 -12.53 -5.55 4.16
C MET A 18 -12.11 -5.94 5.58
N LYS A 19 -13.06 -6.03 6.52
CA LYS A 19 -12.79 -6.45 7.90
C LYS A 19 -12.27 -7.88 7.98
N THR A 20 -12.78 -8.78 7.14
CA THR A 20 -12.30 -10.15 7.05
C THR A 20 -10.86 -10.19 6.55
N ASN A 21 -10.52 -9.42 5.53
CA ASN A 21 -9.16 -9.29 5.01
C ASN A 21 -8.19 -8.74 6.07
N ILE A 22 -8.60 -7.72 6.84
CA ILE A 22 -7.79 -7.17 7.95
C ILE A 22 -7.45 -8.27 8.96
N LYS A 23 -8.44 -9.02 9.42
CA LYS A 23 -8.24 -10.10 10.39
C LYS A 23 -7.39 -11.23 9.83
N ALA A 24 -7.66 -11.62 8.57
CA ALA A 24 -6.92 -12.70 7.91
C ALA A 24 -5.44 -12.37 7.74
N MET A 25 -5.10 -11.15 7.31
CA MET A 25 -3.70 -10.73 7.18
C MET A 25 -3.02 -10.68 8.55
N GLN A 26 -3.66 -10.08 9.55
CA GLN A 26 -3.09 -10.01 10.90
C GLN A 26 -2.79 -11.41 11.46
N GLN A 27 -3.73 -12.34 11.30
CA GLN A 27 -3.52 -13.73 11.75
C GLN A 27 -2.38 -14.40 11.01
N ARG A 28 -2.30 -14.27 9.68
CA ARG A 28 -1.23 -14.85 8.87
C ARG A 28 0.15 -14.31 9.27
N ILE A 29 0.25 -13.02 9.54
CA ILE A 29 1.51 -12.39 9.98
C ILE A 29 1.91 -12.89 11.37
N ASN A 30 0.95 -13.02 12.30
CA ASN A 30 1.18 -13.59 13.62
C ASN A 30 1.66 -15.05 13.53
N ASP A 31 1.08 -15.86 12.66
CA ASP A 31 1.45 -17.27 12.45
C ASP A 31 2.87 -17.42 11.89
N LEU A 32 3.36 -16.39 11.18
CA LEU A 32 4.76 -16.31 10.70
C LEU A 32 5.74 -15.84 11.79
N GLY A 33 5.26 -15.43 12.96
CA GLY A 33 6.08 -14.84 14.03
C GLY A 33 6.58 -13.44 13.73
N LEU A 34 5.87 -12.70 12.85
CA LEU A 34 6.19 -11.34 12.41
C LEU A 34 5.15 -10.35 12.93
N THR A 35 5.43 -9.05 12.80
CA THR A 35 4.44 -8.00 13.07
C THR A 35 3.94 -7.38 11.75
N LEU A 36 2.73 -6.81 11.78
CA LEU A 36 2.16 -6.10 10.64
C LEU A 36 2.29 -4.59 10.86
N ARG A 37 2.82 -3.90 9.85
CA ARG A 37 2.82 -2.44 9.74
C ARG A 37 2.18 -2.08 8.40
N PRO A 38 0.83 -2.05 8.31
CA PRO A 38 0.14 -1.93 7.02
C PRO A 38 0.46 -0.62 6.32
N HIS A 39 0.58 -0.69 4.99
CA HIS A 39 0.87 0.48 4.16
C HIS A 39 -0.42 1.21 3.77
N THR A 40 -0.66 2.37 4.39
CA THR A 40 -1.90 3.13 4.24
C THR A 40 -2.04 3.87 2.91
N LYS A 41 -1.01 3.87 2.04
CA LYS A 41 -1.15 4.40 0.67
C LYS A 41 -2.31 3.74 -0.09
N ALA A 42 -2.69 2.51 0.28
CA ALA A 42 -3.78 1.77 -0.33
C ALA A 42 -5.16 2.42 -0.07
N HIS A 43 -5.33 3.13 1.05
CA HIS A 43 -6.63 3.73 1.42
C HIS A 43 -6.56 5.20 1.82
N LYS A 44 -5.46 5.69 2.38
CA LYS A 44 -5.23 7.10 2.77
C LYS A 44 -6.26 7.68 3.75
N ILE A 45 -6.90 6.84 4.56
CA ILE A 45 -8.00 7.18 5.47
C ILE A 45 -7.61 6.79 6.91
N PRO A 46 -7.48 7.76 7.86
CA PRO A 46 -7.10 7.48 9.24
C PRO A 46 -8.03 6.49 9.96
N ALA A 47 -9.34 6.58 9.72
CA ALA A 47 -10.31 5.67 10.33
C ALA A 47 -10.07 4.19 9.93
N ILE A 48 -9.64 3.91 8.69
CA ILE A 48 -9.29 2.56 8.24
C ILE A 48 -7.95 2.13 8.85
N ALA A 49 -6.98 3.04 8.93
CA ALA A 49 -5.71 2.77 9.63
C ALA A 49 -5.95 2.37 11.09
N GLN A 50 -6.87 3.05 11.78
CA GLN A 50 -7.25 2.68 13.14
C GLN A 50 -7.86 1.28 13.23
N MET A 51 -8.71 0.87 12.26
CA MET A 51 -9.25 -0.50 12.22
C MET A 51 -8.14 -1.55 12.08
N GLN A 52 -7.06 -1.25 11.36
CA GLN A 52 -5.91 -2.14 11.23
C GLN A 52 -5.09 -2.21 12.54
N LEU A 53 -4.92 -1.09 13.24
CA LEU A 53 -4.29 -1.04 14.56
C LEU A 53 -5.13 -1.80 15.60
N ASP A 54 -6.44 -1.62 15.61
CA ASP A 54 -7.37 -2.33 16.50
C ASP A 54 -7.35 -3.86 16.27
N ALA A 55 -7.01 -4.28 15.06
CA ALA A 55 -6.83 -5.70 14.72
C ALA A 55 -5.47 -6.28 15.14
N GLY A 56 -4.53 -5.44 15.61
CA GLY A 56 -3.24 -5.87 16.16
C GLY A 56 -2.01 -5.42 15.37
N ALA A 57 -2.16 -4.55 14.36
CA ALA A 57 -1.00 -3.95 13.68
C ALA A 57 -0.18 -3.09 14.66
N GLN A 58 1.15 -3.11 14.52
CA GLN A 58 2.07 -2.42 15.44
C GLN A 58 2.09 -0.91 15.25
N GLY A 59 1.90 -0.46 14.03
CA GLY A 59 1.91 0.92 13.55
C GLY A 59 1.51 0.90 12.09
N ILE A 60 1.76 1.97 11.35
CA ILE A 60 1.46 2.06 9.92
C ILE A 60 2.66 2.50 9.09
N CYS A 61 2.62 2.21 7.79
CA CYS A 61 3.48 2.83 6.78
C CYS A 61 2.70 3.87 5.97
N VAL A 62 3.39 4.94 5.60
CA VAL A 62 2.92 5.94 4.64
C VAL A 62 3.95 6.13 3.53
N ALA A 63 3.53 6.47 2.32
CA ALA A 63 4.48 6.70 1.23
C ALA A 63 5.07 8.12 1.25
N LYS A 64 4.33 9.10 1.71
CA LYS A 64 4.70 10.53 1.62
C LYS A 64 4.52 11.25 2.95
N LEU A 65 5.28 12.33 3.10
CA LEU A 65 5.20 13.19 4.29
C LEU A 65 3.80 13.77 4.48
N GLY A 66 3.14 14.21 3.39
CA GLY A 66 1.76 14.69 3.47
C GLY A 66 0.75 13.63 3.92
N GLU A 67 1.00 12.34 3.63
CA GLU A 67 0.20 11.25 4.18
C GLU A 67 0.46 11.08 5.69
N ALA A 68 1.73 11.22 6.15
CA ALA A 68 2.08 11.16 7.57
C ALA A 68 1.36 12.25 8.37
N GLU A 69 1.33 13.48 7.86
CA GLU A 69 0.60 14.61 8.47
C GLU A 69 -0.89 14.27 8.66
N VAL A 70 -1.54 13.73 7.62
CA VAL A 70 -2.96 13.34 7.67
C VAL A 70 -3.20 12.22 8.70
N MET A 71 -2.35 11.18 8.70
CA MET A 71 -2.49 10.07 9.65
C MET A 71 -2.27 10.51 11.08
N ALA A 72 -1.26 11.35 11.34
CA ALA A 72 -0.99 11.90 12.67
C ALA A 72 -2.15 12.81 13.15
N GLN A 73 -2.69 13.67 12.29
CA GLN A 73 -3.90 14.47 12.60
C GLN A 73 -5.11 13.58 12.92
N GLY A 74 -5.22 12.42 12.27
CA GLY A 74 -6.23 11.40 12.55
C GLY A 74 -5.98 10.59 13.82
N GLY A 75 -4.91 10.90 14.59
CA GLY A 75 -4.61 10.27 15.88
C GLY A 75 -3.70 9.03 15.83
N ILE A 76 -3.14 8.69 14.67
CA ILE A 76 -2.20 7.57 14.55
C ILE A 76 -0.84 7.97 15.13
N LYS A 77 -0.27 7.10 15.97
CA LYS A 77 0.90 7.46 16.81
C LYS A 77 2.21 6.73 16.45
N ASP A 78 2.20 5.72 15.59
CA ASP A 78 3.43 5.03 15.14
C ASP A 78 3.41 4.95 13.62
N ILE A 79 4.24 5.78 12.96
CA ILE A 79 4.22 6.02 11.52
C ILE A 79 5.62 5.88 10.94
N LEU A 80 5.79 4.93 10.01
CA LEU A 80 6.98 4.80 9.18
C LEU A 80 6.76 5.50 7.83
N ILE A 81 7.55 6.54 7.55
CA ILE A 81 7.57 7.25 6.26
C ILE A 81 8.55 6.52 5.36
N THR A 82 8.02 5.76 4.40
CA THR A 82 8.78 4.76 3.63
C THR A 82 9.55 5.30 2.43
N THR A 83 9.46 6.61 2.16
CA THR A 83 10.16 7.24 1.03
C THR A 83 11.13 8.29 1.54
N PRO A 84 12.38 8.33 1.07
CA PRO A 84 13.31 9.41 1.38
C PRO A 84 12.74 10.78 1.04
N ILE A 85 13.08 11.78 1.85
CA ILE A 85 12.70 13.17 1.62
C ILE A 85 13.96 14.04 1.40
N ALA A 86 13.88 14.96 0.47
CA ALA A 86 14.97 15.88 0.18
C ALA A 86 14.48 17.33 0.07
N GLY A 87 15.39 18.26 0.36
CA GLY A 87 15.11 19.69 0.31
C GLY A 87 14.56 20.26 1.62
N GLN A 88 15.00 21.48 1.94
CA GLN A 88 14.75 22.11 3.24
C GLN A 88 13.27 22.22 3.60
N LYS A 89 12.38 22.44 2.62
CA LYS A 89 10.93 22.56 2.89
C LYS A 89 10.34 21.28 3.47
N LYS A 90 10.68 20.11 2.89
CA LYS A 90 10.19 18.83 3.38
C LYS A 90 10.82 18.45 4.72
N ILE A 91 12.12 18.71 4.89
CA ILE A 91 12.81 18.49 6.16
C ILE A 91 12.19 19.36 7.26
N GLN A 92 11.91 20.64 6.99
CA GLN A 92 11.24 21.48 7.98
C GLN A 92 9.83 20.99 8.31
N ARG A 93 9.07 20.47 7.34
CA ARG A 93 7.75 19.85 7.60
C ARG A 93 7.88 18.59 8.48
N LEU A 94 8.91 17.76 8.26
CA LEU A 94 9.18 16.61 9.13
C LEU A 94 9.42 17.07 10.58
N ILE A 95 10.23 18.12 10.78
CA ILE A 95 10.46 18.69 12.11
C ILE A 95 9.17 19.22 12.74
N THR A 96 8.37 19.97 11.96
CA THR A 96 7.08 20.49 12.40
C THR A 96 6.12 19.33 12.79
N LEU A 97 6.09 18.26 12.01
CA LEU A 97 5.29 17.07 12.31
C LEU A 97 5.65 16.46 13.69
N HIS A 98 6.95 16.36 14.02
CA HIS A 98 7.41 15.91 15.35
C HIS A 98 7.00 16.87 16.46
N GLN A 99 7.05 18.19 16.21
CA GLN A 99 6.68 19.22 17.19
C GLN A 99 5.18 19.25 17.46
N ASP A 100 4.36 19.10 16.41
CA ASP A 100 2.90 19.14 16.50
C ASP A 100 2.33 17.86 17.13
N HIS A 101 3.06 16.74 17.04
CA HIS A 101 2.63 15.43 17.56
C HIS A 101 3.71 14.80 18.46
N PRO A 102 4.03 15.40 19.61
CA PRO A 102 5.14 14.95 20.48
C PRO A 102 4.91 13.55 21.11
N ASP A 103 3.67 13.08 21.13
CA ASP A 103 3.30 11.74 21.63
C ASP A 103 3.32 10.67 20.53
N ALA A 104 3.63 11.04 19.27
CA ALA A 104 3.72 10.13 18.16
C ALA A 104 5.17 9.82 17.82
N ARG A 105 5.40 8.58 17.37
CA ARG A 105 6.66 8.10 16.85
C ARG A 105 6.66 8.22 15.33
N PHE A 106 7.68 8.86 14.79
CA PHE A 106 7.90 8.93 13.35
C PHE A 106 9.27 8.36 13.01
N ILE A 107 9.31 7.41 12.09
CA ILE A 107 10.53 6.86 11.52
C ILE A 107 10.64 7.35 10.09
N GLN A 108 11.76 8.00 9.74
CA GLN A 108 12.00 8.48 8.37
C GLN A 108 12.97 7.55 7.64
N VAL A 109 12.55 7.03 6.49
CA VAL A 109 13.43 6.25 5.61
C VAL A 109 14.38 7.18 4.87
N ILE A 110 15.65 6.77 4.79
CA ILE A 110 16.74 7.47 4.10
C ILE A 110 17.58 6.48 3.29
N ASP A 111 18.39 6.98 2.34
CA ASP A 111 19.33 6.18 1.55
C ASP A 111 20.61 6.92 1.14
N ASP A 112 20.84 8.12 1.69
CA ASP A 112 22.01 8.94 1.35
C ASP A 112 22.50 9.74 2.56
N TYR A 113 23.80 10.02 2.59
CA TYR A 113 24.44 10.83 3.62
C TYR A 113 23.86 12.26 3.71
N TYR A 114 23.42 12.80 2.58
CA TYR A 114 22.70 14.09 2.55
C TYR A 114 21.51 14.11 3.51
N HIS A 115 20.72 13.04 3.55
CA HIS A 115 19.56 12.96 4.43
C HIS A 115 19.96 13.01 5.91
N VAL A 116 21.04 12.31 6.28
CA VAL A 116 21.55 12.31 7.67
C VAL A 116 21.94 13.72 8.08
N VAL A 117 22.76 14.42 7.26
CA VAL A 117 23.26 15.75 7.58
C VAL A 117 22.14 16.79 7.69
N GLU A 118 21.25 16.83 6.71
CA GLU A 118 20.22 17.87 6.66
C GLU A 118 19.11 17.65 7.71
N ILE A 119 18.71 16.40 7.94
CA ILE A 119 17.72 16.07 8.98
C ILE A 119 18.32 16.30 10.37
N ALA A 120 19.55 15.85 10.62
CA ALA A 120 20.22 16.03 11.90
C ALA A 120 20.38 17.52 12.27
N LYS A 121 20.80 18.35 11.31
CA LYS A 121 20.91 19.79 11.48
C LYS A 121 19.59 20.44 11.88
N ALA A 122 18.50 20.07 11.21
CA ALA A 122 17.17 20.62 11.49
C ALA A 122 16.62 20.10 12.83
N ALA A 123 16.81 18.81 13.13
CA ALA A 123 16.38 18.19 14.37
C ALA A 123 17.12 18.78 15.60
N SER A 124 18.45 18.89 15.52
CA SER A 124 19.26 19.51 16.59
C SER A 124 18.85 20.96 16.86
N ALA A 125 18.57 21.74 15.82
CA ALA A 125 18.08 23.12 15.98
C ALA A 125 16.71 23.20 16.68
N ALA A 126 15.92 22.14 16.59
CA ALA A 126 14.60 21.99 17.24
C ALA A 126 14.65 21.24 18.58
N ASN A 127 15.83 20.84 19.07
CA ASN A 127 16.03 19.95 20.22
C ASN A 127 15.26 18.62 20.10
N LEU A 128 15.26 18.05 18.91
CA LEU A 128 14.64 16.75 18.60
C LEU A 128 15.71 15.70 18.25
N CYS A 129 15.31 14.43 18.35
CA CYS A 129 16.05 13.29 17.80
C CYS A 129 15.11 12.53 16.85
N VAL A 130 15.45 12.50 15.57
CA VAL A 130 14.64 11.83 14.53
C VAL A 130 15.14 10.42 14.32
N GLU A 131 14.25 9.44 14.38
CA GLU A 131 14.56 8.04 14.09
C GLU A 131 14.70 7.83 12.58
N LEU A 132 15.84 7.29 12.17
CA LEU A 132 16.17 7.02 10.78
C LEU A 132 16.25 5.51 10.50
N MET A 133 15.62 5.09 9.41
CA MET A 133 15.70 3.74 8.86
C MET A 133 16.34 3.82 7.48
N ILE A 134 17.31 2.95 7.17
CA ILE A 134 17.99 2.97 5.88
C ILE A 134 17.25 2.04 4.91
N GLU A 135 16.88 2.56 3.71
CA GLU A 135 16.43 1.72 2.61
C GLU A 135 17.62 1.03 1.95
N VAL A 136 17.50 -0.28 1.77
CA VAL A 136 18.50 -1.12 1.09
C VAL A 136 17.94 -1.54 -0.27
N GLU A 137 18.77 -1.41 -1.32
CA GLU A 137 18.39 -1.86 -2.66
C GLU A 137 18.21 -3.39 -2.67
N SER A 138 16.99 -3.83 -2.96
CA SER A 138 16.57 -5.22 -2.98
C SER A 138 16.06 -5.68 -4.35
N GLY A 139 16.70 -5.18 -5.43
CA GLY A 139 16.47 -5.58 -6.81
C GLY A 139 15.45 -4.74 -7.58
N GLN A 140 14.81 -3.78 -6.94
CA GLN A 140 13.81 -2.92 -7.59
C GLN A 140 14.42 -1.80 -8.44
N GLN A 141 15.68 -1.43 -8.20
CA GLN A 141 16.40 -0.34 -8.88
C GLN A 141 15.65 1.00 -8.79
N ARG A 142 15.18 1.34 -7.57
CA ARG A 142 14.40 2.55 -7.30
C ARG A 142 15.13 3.49 -6.34
N CYS A 143 15.21 3.14 -5.08
CA CYS A 143 15.92 3.81 -4.00
C CYS A 143 16.69 2.76 -3.21
N GLY A 144 17.56 3.23 -2.31
CA GLY A 144 18.27 2.37 -1.38
C GLY A 144 19.76 2.24 -1.67
N VAL A 145 20.52 2.08 -0.59
CA VAL A 145 21.97 1.81 -0.66
C VAL A 145 22.24 0.36 -1.01
N GLN A 146 23.36 0.10 -1.67
CA GLN A 146 23.83 -1.26 -1.90
C GLN A 146 24.30 -1.92 -0.60
N VAL A 147 24.11 -3.24 -0.50
CA VAL A 147 24.68 -4.03 0.58
C VAL A 147 26.20 -4.01 0.47
N GLY A 148 26.90 -3.53 1.49
CA GLY A 148 28.35 -3.39 1.48
C GLY A 148 28.86 -2.21 2.31
N ASP A 149 30.02 -1.69 1.94
CA ASP A 149 30.70 -0.61 2.68
C ASP A 149 29.87 0.67 2.79
N ASP A 150 29.10 1.02 1.75
CA ASP A 150 28.25 2.21 1.76
C ASP A 150 27.17 2.12 2.85
N LEU A 151 26.59 0.94 3.04
CA LEU A 151 25.60 0.71 4.12
C LEU A 151 26.26 0.88 5.50
N VAL A 152 27.48 0.30 5.70
CA VAL A 152 28.23 0.44 6.96
C VAL A 152 28.54 1.92 7.24
N GLN A 153 29.01 2.65 6.23
CA GLN A 153 29.34 4.07 6.36
C GLN A 153 28.11 4.91 6.71
N LEU A 154 26.96 4.61 6.11
CA LEU A 154 25.72 5.34 6.38
C LEU A 154 25.20 5.06 7.80
N ILE A 155 25.27 3.82 8.30
CA ILE A 155 24.94 3.48 9.69
C ILE A 155 25.86 4.24 10.65
N HIS A 156 27.18 4.22 10.39
CA HIS A 156 28.14 4.98 11.21
C HIS A 156 27.84 6.47 11.22
N ALA A 157 27.49 7.05 10.07
CA ALA A 157 27.13 8.46 9.97
C ALA A 157 25.96 8.80 10.88
N ILE A 158 24.89 7.96 10.90
CA ILE A 158 23.75 8.19 11.78
C ILE A 158 24.17 8.06 13.24
N GLN A 159 24.91 7.00 13.61
CA GLN A 159 25.31 6.72 14.98
C GLN A 159 26.25 7.78 15.57
N SER A 160 27.01 8.49 14.73
CA SER A 160 27.98 9.52 15.13
C SER A 160 27.42 10.96 15.03
N THR A 161 26.18 11.14 14.64
CA THR A 161 25.59 12.46 14.39
C THR A 161 24.47 12.75 15.39
N ASP A 162 24.58 13.85 16.14
CA ASP A 162 23.55 14.30 17.09
C ASP A 162 22.26 14.72 16.34
N GLY A 163 21.11 14.50 16.99
CA GLY A 163 19.80 14.86 16.43
C GLY A 163 19.13 13.77 15.58
N VAL A 164 19.81 12.66 15.34
CA VAL A 164 19.27 11.48 14.65
C VAL A 164 19.66 10.18 15.36
N SER A 165 18.88 9.12 15.14
CA SER A 165 19.17 7.79 15.69
C SER A 165 18.88 6.69 14.66
N TYR A 166 19.74 5.68 14.60
CA TYR A 166 19.55 4.51 13.75
C TYR A 166 18.60 3.50 14.39
N VAL A 167 17.54 3.12 13.67
CA VAL A 167 16.58 2.13 14.16
C VAL A 167 16.52 0.85 13.33
N GLY A 168 16.98 0.87 12.08
CA GLY A 168 16.94 -0.36 11.30
C GLY A 168 16.99 -0.16 9.79
N LEU A 169 16.54 -1.19 9.08
CA LEU A 169 16.63 -1.29 7.64
C LEU A 169 15.26 -1.50 6.99
N GLN A 170 15.02 -0.87 5.85
CA GLN A 170 13.90 -1.16 4.95
C GLN A 170 14.43 -1.94 3.74
N ALA A 171 13.82 -3.10 3.46
CA ALA A 171 14.13 -3.87 2.25
C ALA A 171 12.81 -4.29 1.57
N TYR A 172 12.38 -3.50 0.58
CA TYR A 172 11.09 -3.68 -0.09
C TYR A 172 11.28 -3.97 -1.58
N SER A 173 10.85 -5.15 -2.02
CA SER A 173 10.94 -5.63 -3.40
C SER A 173 9.60 -5.49 -4.12
N GLY A 174 9.23 -4.26 -4.50
CA GLY A 174 7.95 -3.94 -5.12
C GLY A 174 7.72 -4.63 -6.46
N HIS A 175 8.77 -4.80 -7.27
CA HIS A 175 8.74 -5.46 -8.57
C HIS A 175 8.33 -6.95 -8.50
N LEU A 176 8.42 -7.57 -7.33
CA LEU A 176 8.09 -8.98 -7.12
C LEU A 176 6.65 -9.20 -6.66
N GLN A 177 5.90 -8.14 -6.33
CA GLN A 177 4.56 -8.27 -5.77
C GLN A 177 3.56 -8.97 -6.72
N HIS A 178 3.73 -8.78 -8.02
CA HIS A 178 2.82 -9.30 -9.06
C HIS A 178 3.42 -10.45 -9.90
N VAL A 179 4.52 -11.06 -9.45
CA VAL A 179 5.05 -12.27 -10.10
C VAL A 179 4.02 -13.39 -9.98
N LYS A 180 3.60 -13.94 -11.11
CA LYS A 180 2.62 -15.04 -11.15
C LYS A 180 3.22 -16.35 -10.63
N GLY A 181 2.39 -17.10 -9.92
CA GLY A 181 2.79 -18.37 -9.32
C GLY A 181 3.44 -18.19 -7.94
N TYR A 182 2.78 -18.75 -6.92
CA TYR A 182 3.15 -18.58 -5.50
C TYR A 182 4.60 -19.02 -5.20
N CYS A 183 4.99 -20.23 -5.64
CA CYS A 183 6.35 -20.75 -5.37
C CYS A 183 7.43 -19.88 -6.02
N SER A 184 7.27 -19.55 -7.30
CA SER A 184 8.24 -18.72 -8.04
C SER A 184 8.36 -17.32 -7.45
N ARG A 185 7.24 -16.70 -7.06
CA ARG A 185 7.24 -15.39 -6.40
C ARG A 185 7.96 -15.41 -5.06
N ASN A 186 7.70 -16.41 -4.23
CA ASN A 186 8.36 -16.56 -2.93
C ASN A 186 9.86 -16.85 -3.07
N GLU A 187 10.25 -17.71 -3.99
CA GLU A 187 11.66 -18.01 -4.27
C GLU A 187 12.43 -16.74 -4.70
N GLN A 188 11.87 -15.98 -5.65
CA GLN A 188 12.48 -14.73 -6.09
C GLN A 188 12.54 -13.70 -4.95
N ALA A 189 11.47 -13.55 -4.16
CA ALA A 189 11.44 -12.62 -3.03
C ALA A 189 12.49 -12.96 -1.96
N ARG A 190 12.70 -14.24 -1.69
CA ARG A 190 13.77 -14.68 -0.78
C ARG A 190 15.17 -14.43 -1.36
N SER A 191 15.38 -14.77 -2.62
CA SER A 191 16.70 -14.71 -3.26
C SER A 191 17.30 -13.30 -3.29
N VAL A 192 16.48 -12.26 -3.44
CA VAL A 192 16.96 -10.87 -3.50
C VAL A 192 17.31 -10.29 -2.13
N VAL A 193 16.82 -10.86 -1.03
CA VAL A 193 17.06 -10.34 0.33
C VAL A 193 18.03 -11.19 1.15
N VAL A 194 18.24 -12.45 0.80
CA VAL A 194 19.22 -13.33 1.50
C VAL A 194 20.60 -12.69 1.63
N PRO A 195 21.20 -12.06 0.60
CA PRO A 195 22.49 -11.40 0.75
C PRO A 195 22.52 -10.30 1.81
N LEU A 196 21.41 -9.60 2.05
CA LEU A 196 21.31 -8.62 3.12
C LEU A 196 21.39 -9.29 4.50
N PHE A 197 20.67 -10.39 4.71
CA PHE A 197 20.69 -11.10 5.99
C PHE A 197 22.03 -11.75 6.29
N ASP A 198 22.70 -12.30 5.26
CA ASP A 198 24.07 -12.80 5.37
C ASP A 198 25.04 -11.66 5.77
N PHE A 199 24.88 -10.48 5.19
CA PHE A 199 25.67 -9.30 5.52
C PHE A 199 25.38 -8.75 6.93
N ILE A 200 24.14 -8.75 7.37
CA ILE A 200 23.77 -8.36 8.74
C ILE A 200 24.53 -9.25 9.72
N THR A 201 24.42 -10.58 9.56
CA THR A 201 25.02 -11.54 10.50
C THR A 201 26.56 -11.53 10.45
N SER A 202 27.15 -11.47 9.24
CA SER A 202 28.61 -11.55 9.07
C SER A 202 29.33 -10.23 9.33
N THR A 203 28.66 -9.08 9.15
CA THR A 203 29.33 -7.79 9.13
C THR A 203 28.72 -6.77 10.10
N LEU A 204 27.40 -6.59 10.11
CA LEU A 204 26.78 -5.54 10.95
C LEU A 204 26.74 -5.93 12.44
N GLU A 205 26.32 -7.15 12.76
CA GLU A 205 26.23 -7.63 14.15
C GLU A 205 27.58 -7.62 14.86
N PRO A 206 28.69 -8.12 14.27
CA PRO A 206 30.01 -8.07 14.92
C PRO A 206 30.52 -6.64 15.18
N GLN A 207 30.01 -5.64 14.45
CA GLN A 207 30.37 -4.23 14.61
C GLN A 207 29.41 -3.46 15.53
N GLY A 208 28.43 -4.13 16.14
CA GLY A 208 27.43 -3.48 17.00
C GLY A 208 26.38 -2.64 16.25
N MET A 209 26.16 -2.94 14.98
CA MET A 209 25.23 -2.23 14.07
C MET A 209 23.95 -3.03 13.81
N THR A 210 23.59 -3.94 14.69
CA THR A 210 22.39 -4.78 14.55
C THR A 210 21.15 -3.91 14.38
N PRO A 211 20.37 -4.05 13.29
CA PRO A 211 19.13 -3.33 13.11
C PRO A 211 18.09 -3.79 14.14
N GLN A 212 17.40 -2.84 14.80
CA GLN A 212 16.31 -3.14 15.72
C GLN A 212 15.04 -3.54 14.97
N ILE A 213 14.84 -2.93 13.80
CA ILE A 213 13.68 -3.17 12.91
C ILE A 213 14.22 -3.52 11.53
N ILE A 214 13.72 -4.61 10.95
CA ILE A 214 13.87 -4.91 9.53
C ILE A 214 12.48 -4.98 8.94
N SER A 215 12.16 -4.00 8.10
CA SER A 215 10.81 -3.75 7.57
C SER A 215 10.78 -3.94 6.07
N GLY A 216 9.72 -4.54 5.53
CA GLY A 216 9.58 -4.72 4.08
C GLY A 216 8.45 -5.67 3.71
N GLY A 217 8.53 -6.23 2.51
CA GLY A 217 7.48 -7.12 2.02
C GLY A 217 6.17 -6.41 1.69
N GLY A 218 5.27 -7.14 1.08
CA GLY A 218 3.96 -6.65 0.69
C GLY A 218 2.95 -7.78 0.53
N THR A 219 1.76 -7.46 0.04
CA THR A 219 0.65 -8.41 -0.08
C THR A 219 1.01 -9.67 -0.89
N GLY A 220 1.82 -9.53 -1.94
CA GLY A 220 2.23 -10.67 -2.78
C GLY A 220 3.38 -11.50 -2.21
N THR A 221 4.18 -10.97 -1.25
CA THR A 221 5.46 -11.58 -0.85
C THR A 221 5.59 -11.83 0.66
N TYR A 222 4.63 -11.45 1.48
CA TYR A 222 4.73 -11.54 2.95
C TYR A 222 5.15 -12.93 3.45
N ALA A 223 4.65 -13.99 2.82
CA ALA A 223 4.93 -15.37 3.21
C ALA A 223 6.39 -15.81 2.92
N ALA A 224 7.04 -15.15 1.96
CA ALA A 224 8.43 -15.45 1.60
C ALA A 224 9.43 -15.15 2.72
N TYR A 225 9.10 -14.24 3.64
CA TYR A 225 10.06 -13.68 4.59
C TYR A 225 10.12 -14.39 5.94
N GLN A 226 9.31 -15.45 6.12
CA GLN A 226 9.36 -16.27 7.32
C GLN A 226 10.77 -16.82 7.57
N GLY A 227 11.28 -16.63 8.78
CA GLY A 227 12.56 -17.16 9.23
C GLY A 227 13.81 -16.53 8.62
N LEU A 228 13.66 -15.40 7.88
CA LEU A 228 14.81 -14.67 7.32
C LEU A 228 15.35 -13.57 8.24
N GLY A 229 14.59 -13.13 9.26
CA GLY A 229 15.02 -12.07 10.15
C GLY A 229 14.25 -10.75 9.97
N TYR A 230 13.27 -10.68 9.08
CA TYR A 230 12.32 -9.56 9.10
C TYR A 230 11.62 -9.47 10.45
N SER A 231 11.39 -8.26 10.94
CA SER A 231 10.59 -8.01 12.13
C SER A 231 9.16 -7.61 11.78
N GLU A 232 8.95 -6.91 10.67
CA GLU A 232 7.63 -6.43 10.29
C GLU A 232 7.38 -6.44 8.78
N ILE A 233 6.11 -6.55 8.39
CA ILE A 233 5.64 -6.61 7.01
C ILE A 233 4.80 -5.38 6.66
N GLN A 234 5.07 -4.77 5.48
CA GLN A 234 4.46 -3.53 4.99
C GLN A 234 3.30 -3.77 4.01
N ALA A 235 2.52 -4.85 4.15
CA ALA A 235 1.42 -5.15 3.23
C ALA A 235 0.34 -4.05 3.23
N GLY A 236 -0.18 -3.70 2.06
CA GLY A 236 -1.24 -2.69 1.90
C GLY A 236 -2.46 -3.21 1.14
N SER A 237 -2.27 -3.70 -0.08
CA SER A 237 -3.35 -4.04 -1.03
C SER A 237 -4.26 -5.20 -0.59
N TYR A 238 -3.81 -6.06 0.36
CA TYR A 238 -4.61 -7.14 0.94
C TYR A 238 -5.97 -6.66 1.47
N LEU A 239 -5.99 -5.41 1.96
CA LEU A 239 -7.18 -4.78 2.54
C LEU A 239 -8.37 -4.78 1.57
N PHE A 240 -8.08 -4.41 0.33
CA PHE A 240 -9.08 -4.19 -0.71
C PHE A 240 -9.09 -5.28 -1.77
N MET A 241 -7.94 -5.85 -2.10
CA MET A 241 -7.67 -6.73 -3.24
C MET A 241 -8.19 -6.15 -4.55
N ASP A 242 -7.44 -6.37 -5.61
CA ASP A 242 -7.78 -5.93 -6.95
C ASP A 242 -7.54 -7.04 -7.99
N ALA A 243 -7.93 -6.78 -9.24
CA ALA A 243 -7.82 -7.79 -10.29
C ALA A 243 -6.36 -8.21 -10.55
N ALA A 244 -5.38 -7.32 -10.36
CA ALA A 244 -3.98 -7.66 -10.54
C ALA A 244 -3.49 -8.63 -9.44
N TYR A 245 -3.83 -8.37 -8.18
CA TYR A 245 -3.49 -9.28 -7.07
C TYR A 245 -4.29 -10.59 -7.08
N LEU A 246 -5.52 -10.60 -7.58
CA LEU A 246 -6.25 -11.86 -7.79
C LEU A 246 -5.51 -12.77 -8.78
N ALA A 247 -4.94 -12.21 -9.84
CA ALA A 247 -4.32 -12.95 -10.92
C ALA A 247 -2.93 -13.53 -10.62
N ILE A 248 -2.35 -13.31 -9.40
CA ILE A 248 -0.99 -13.80 -9.08
C ILE A 248 -0.95 -15.22 -8.54
N GLY A 249 -2.09 -15.81 -8.17
CA GLY A 249 -2.18 -17.10 -7.52
C GLY A 249 -1.73 -17.11 -6.06
N ASP A 250 -2.10 -18.15 -5.33
CA ASP A 250 -1.70 -18.40 -3.95
C ASP A 250 -1.19 -19.85 -3.74
N GLU A 251 -1.02 -20.25 -2.49
CA GLU A 251 -0.50 -21.57 -2.11
C GLU A 251 -1.41 -22.73 -2.53
N THR A 252 -2.71 -22.47 -2.72
CA THR A 252 -3.74 -23.46 -3.04
C THR A 252 -4.19 -23.40 -4.49
N ASN A 253 -4.07 -22.24 -5.13
CA ASN A 253 -4.47 -21.99 -6.50
C ASN A 253 -3.40 -21.21 -7.28
N ALA A 254 -2.84 -21.83 -8.33
CA ALA A 254 -1.73 -21.27 -9.08
C ALA A 254 -2.09 -20.03 -9.92
N THR A 255 -3.37 -19.84 -10.25
CA THR A 255 -3.86 -18.81 -11.17
C THR A 255 -4.71 -17.73 -10.51
N GLU A 256 -5.23 -17.99 -9.31
CA GLU A 256 -6.10 -17.08 -8.59
C GLU A 256 -5.72 -17.01 -7.12
N ASN A 257 -5.59 -15.82 -6.58
CA ASN A 257 -5.36 -15.61 -5.15
C ASN A 257 -6.71 -15.57 -4.42
N GLN A 258 -6.95 -16.57 -3.58
CA GLN A 258 -8.18 -16.73 -2.81
C GLN A 258 -8.00 -16.41 -1.31
N GLN A 259 -6.81 -15.94 -0.90
CA GLN A 259 -6.51 -15.65 0.51
C GLN A 259 -7.26 -14.42 1.03
N PHE A 260 -7.56 -13.48 0.14
CA PHE A 260 -8.25 -12.24 0.45
C PHE A 260 -9.36 -11.97 -0.58
N SER A 261 -10.46 -11.42 -0.12
CA SER A 261 -11.63 -11.15 -0.97
C SER A 261 -11.57 -9.74 -1.57
N PRO A 262 -11.95 -9.54 -2.85
CA PRO A 262 -12.09 -8.21 -3.43
C PRO A 262 -13.17 -7.41 -2.68
N ALA A 263 -12.76 -6.34 -2.02
CA ALA A 263 -13.62 -5.51 -1.20
C ALA A 263 -13.88 -4.13 -1.83
N LEU A 264 -12.88 -3.50 -2.47
CA LEU A 264 -13.04 -2.20 -3.12
C LEU A 264 -13.62 -2.34 -4.52
N LYS A 265 -14.60 -1.51 -4.84
CA LYS A 265 -15.32 -1.58 -6.11
C LYS A 265 -15.73 -0.19 -6.58
N VAL A 266 -16.00 -0.07 -7.88
CA VAL A 266 -16.58 1.12 -8.50
C VAL A 266 -17.98 0.78 -9.01
N LEU A 267 -18.97 1.53 -8.57
CA LEU A 267 -20.33 1.51 -9.10
C LEU A 267 -20.40 2.44 -10.30
N SER A 268 -20.96 1.96 -11.40
CA SER A 268 -21.08 2.69 -12.66
C SER A 268 -22.47 2.49 -13.26
N THR A 269 -22.92 3.38 -14.13
CA THR A 269 -24.21 3.30 -14.80
C THR A 269 -24.05 3.13 -16.31
N VAL A 270 -24.87 2.29 -16.90
CA VAL A 270 -25.01 2.15 -18.36
C VAL A 270 -25.66 3.40 -18.93
N ILE A 271 -24.89 4.14 -19.74
CA ILE A 271 -25.32 5.42 -20.32
C ILE A 271 -25.64 5.34 -21.80
N SER A 272 -25.18 4.30 -22.49
CA SER A 272 -25.41 4.14 -23.93
C SER A 272 -25.28 2.67 -24.36
N GLN A 273 -26.07 2.28 -25.36
CA GLN A 273 -26.04 0.94 -25.95
C GLN A 273 -26.06 1.04 -27.49
N PRO A 274 -24.92 1.39 -28.10
CA PRO A 274 -24.86 1.67 -29.54
C PRO A 274 -25.09 0.44 -30.44
N THR A 275 -24.75 -0.75 -29.94
CA THR A 275 -24.94 -2.03 -30.63
C THR A 275 -25.24 -3.14 -29.63
N PRO A 276 -25.82 -4.28 -30.06
CA PRO A 276 -26.07 -5.42 -29.18
C PRO A 276 -24.82 -6.01 -28.51
N SER A 277 -23.63 -5.81 -29.08
CA SER A 277 -22.35 -6.32 -28.56
C SER A 277 -21.52 -5.28 -27.81
N ARG A 278 -22.05 -4.03 -27.63
CA ARG A 278 -21.32 -2.94 -27.03
C ARG A 278 -22.22 -2.06 -26.18
N THR A 279 -21.90 -1.98 -24.90
CA THR A 279 -22.51 -1.09 -23.91
C THR A 279 -21.47 -0.06 -23.45
N VAL A 280 -21.88 1.16 -23.16
CA VAL A 280 -21.03 2.23 -22.64
C VAL A 280 -21.50 2.60 -21.24
N ILE A 281 -20.54 2.72 -20.33
CA ILE A 281 -20.75 3.12 -18.93
C ILE A 281 -20.02 4.42 -18.62
N ASP A 282 -20.43 5.10 -17.56
CA ASP A 282 -19.90 6.41 -17.11
C ASP A 282 -18.57 6.33 -16.32
N ALA A 283 -17.95 5.15 -16.21
CA ALA A 283 -16.67 4.98 -15.52
C ALA A 283 -15.52 4.77 -16.53
N GLY A 284 -14.80 5.82 -16.85
CA GLY A 284 -13.58 5.85 -17.66
C GLY A 284 -12.30 5.95 -16.80
N MET A 285 -11.20 6.38 -17.43
CA MET A 285 -9.87 6.44 -16.77
C MET A 285 -9.79 7.44 -15.59
N LYS A 286 -10.67 8.43 -15.52
CA LYS A 286 -10.75 9.33 -14.37
C LYS A 286 -11.38 8.69 -13.13
N CYS A 287 -12.01 7.53 -13.27
CA CYS A 287 -12.59 6.76 -12.17
C CYS A 287 -11.86 5.42 -11.93
N LEU A 288 -11.20 4.88 -12.96
CA LEU A 288 -10.56 3.56 -12.93
C LEU A 288 -9.15 3.64 -13.46
N SER A 289 -8.19 3.25 -12.65
CA SER A 289 -6.81 3.10 -13.13
C SER A 289 -6.67 1.83 -13.97
N ILE A 290 -5.86 1.91 -15.03
CA ILE A 290 -5.57 0.80 -15.95
C ILE A 290 -4.07 0.47 -16.01
N ASP A 291 -3.29 0.96 -15.08
CA ASP A 291 -1.82 0.80 -15.02
C ASP A 291 -1.39 -0.67 -14.78
N LEU A 292 -2.23 -1.48 -14.15
CA LEU A 292 -2.01 -2.92 -13.94
C LEU A 292 -2.97 -3.82 -14.74
N GLY A 293 -3.64 -3.28 -15.74
CA GLY A 293 -4.60 -4.00 -16.59
C GLY A 293 -5.99 -3.39 -16.58
N MET A 294 -6.98 -4.11 -17.12
CA MET A 294 -8.36 -3.64 -17.17
C MET A 294 -9.15 -4.09 -15.95
N PRO A 295 -10.13 -3.28 -15.49
CA PRO A 295 -11.07 -3.71 -14.46
C PRO A 295 -11.91 -4.90 -14.92
N ILE A 296 -12.44 -5.65 -13.97
CA ILE A 296 -13.35 -6.79 -14.21
C ILE A 296 -14.78 -6.34 -13.93
N VAL A 297 -15.71 -6.71 -14.81
CA VAL A 297 -17.16 -6.55 -14.56
C VAL A 297 -17.59 -7.67 -13.60
N GLU A 298 -18.05 -7.30 -12.41
CA GLU A 298 -18.35 -8.29 -11.37
C GLU A 298 -19.67 -9.02 -11.64
N GLY A 299 -19.64 -10.34 -11.46
CA GLY A 299 -20.84 -11.20 -11.50
C GLY A 299 -21.40 -11.47 -12.91
N ILE A 300 -20.72 -11.04 -13.97
CA ILE A 300 -21.20 -11.21 -15.34
C ILE A 300 -20.08 -11.80 -16.19
N GLU A 301 -20.28 -13.04 -16.61
CA GLU A 301 -19.36 -13.73 -17.51
C GLU A 301 -19.55 -13.28 -18.97
N GLY A 302 -18.48 -13.37 -19.78
CA GLY A 302 -18.52 -13.02 -21.20
C GLY A 302 -18.59 -11.53 -21.50
N VAL A 303 -18.36 -10.66 -20.48
CA VAL A 303 -18.28 -9.21 -20.64
C VAL A 303 -16.89 -8.73 -20.29
N ARG A 304 -16.28 -7.96 -21.21
CA ARG A 304 -14.95 -7.39 -21.03
C ARG A 304 -14.99 -5.87 -21.04
N TYR A 305 -14.35 -5.25 -20.05
CA TYR A 305 -14.15 -3.81 -20.04
C TYR A 305 -12.99 -3.41 -20.97
N GLN A 306 -13.18 -2.31 -21.66
CA GLN A 306 -12.17 -1.54 -22.38
C GLN A 306 -12.36 -0.06 -22.05
N THR A 307 -11.26 0.68 -21.86
CA THR A 307 -11.39 2.13 -21.71
C THR A 307 -11.91 2.79 -22.98
N GLY A 308 -12.91 3.68 -22.83
CA GLY A 308 -13.42 4.56 -23.87
C GLY A 308 -12.85 5.97 -23.79
N GLY A 309 -11.79 6.16 -23.00
CA GLY A 309 -11.15 7.44 -22.70
C GLY A 309 -11.36 7.88 -21.25
N ASP A 310 -11.37 9.18 -21.06
CA ASP A 310 -11.39 9.81 -19.72
C ASP A 310 -12.65 9.48 -18.92
N GLU A 311 -13.82 9.60 -19.57
CA GLU A 311 -15.13 9.57 -18.91
C GLU A 311 -15.93 8.29 -19.19
N HIS A 312 -15.51 7.47 -20.16
CA HIS A 312 -16.30 6.35 -20.62
C HIS A 312 -15.57 5.01 -20.45
N GLY A 313 -16.30 4.00 -19.99
CA GLY A 313 -15.93 2.60 -20.12
C GLY A 313 -16.76 1.93 -21.23
N ILE A 314 -16.14 1.04 -21.97
CA ILE A 314 -16.81 0.25 -23.01
C ILE A 314 -16.88 -1.20 -22.55
N LEU A 315 -18.07 -1.77 -22.50
CA LEU A 315 -18.29 -3.18 -22.20
C LEU A 315 -18.55 -3.93 -23.52
N HIS A 316 -17.68 -4.85 -23.85
CA HIS A 316 -17.81 -5.74 -25.00
C HIS A 316 -18.44 -7.06 -24.54
N HIS A 317 -19.52 -7.45 -25.21
CA HIS A 317 -20.28 -8.66 -24.92
C HIS A 317 -19.88 -9.78 -25.88
N GLU A 318 -19.66 -10.96 -25.36
CA GLU A 318 -19.57 -12.19 -26.14
C GLU A 318 -20.96 -12.61 -26.61
N GLU A 319 -21.02 -13.44 -27.65
CA GLU A 319 -22.28 -13.91 -28.21
C GLU A 319 -23.07 -14.74 -27.16
N GLY A 320 -24.32 -14.38 -26.94
CA GLY A 320 -25.18 -15.03 -25.95
C GLY A 320 -25.11 -14.46 -24.52
N CYS A 321 -24.31 -13.43 -24.28
CA CYS A 321 -24.31 -12.74 -22.99
C CYS A 321 -25.57 -11.89 -22.79
N GLU A 322 -25.91 -11.69 -21.52
CA GLU A 322 -26.98 -10.78 -21.11
C GLU A 322 -26.67 -9.35 -21.58
N ILE A 323 -27.68 -8.67 -22.12
CA ILE A 323 -27.58 -7.29 -22.58
C ILE A 323 -28.05 -6.38 -21.44
N PHE A 324 -27.22 -5.40 -21.07
CA PHE A 324 -27.58 -4.41 -20.05
C PHE A 324 -28.66 -3.46 -20.57
N GLU A 325 -29.50 -2.98 -19.65
CA GLU A 325 -30.47 -1.92 -19.92
C GLU A 325 -29.87 -0.53 -19.69
N LEU A 326 -30.36 0.48 -20.40
CA LEU A 326 -30.00 1.88 -20.13
C LEU A 326 -30.43 2.27 -18.71
N GLY A 327 -29.51 2.87 -17.95
CA GLY A 327 -29.71 3.21 -16.55
C GLY A 327 -29.42 2.06 -15.57
N GLN A 328 -29.15 0.85 -16.04
CA GLN A 328 -28.71 -0.27 -15.20
C GLN A 328 -27.34 0.04 -14.58
N GLN A 329 -27.19 -0.28 -13.30
CA GLN A 329 -25.92 -0.15 -12.61
C GLN A 329 -25.07 -1.41 -12.78
N VAL A 330 -23.76 -1.22 -12.89
CA VAL A 330 -22.74 -2.27 -13.02
C VAL A 330 -21.67 -2.04 -11.96
N ILE A 331 -21.18 -3.13 -11.41
CA ILE A 331 -20.08 -3.11 -10.43
C ILE A 331 -18.80 -3.53 -11.13
N LEU A 332 -17.75 -2.73 -10.90
CA LEU A 332 -16.43 -2.97 -11.47
C LEU A 332 -15.42 -3.24 -10.33
N LEU A 333 -14.67 -4.33 -10.49
CA LEU A 333 -13.49 -4.58 -9.68
C LEU A 333 -12.29 -3.87 -10.33
N PRO A 334 -11.66 -2.89 -9.68
CA PRO A 334 -10.50 -2.18 -10.23
C PRO A 334 -9.34 -3.12 -10.54
N SER A 335 -8.55 -2.78 -11.56
CA SER A 335 -7.28 -3.46 -11.83
C SER A 335 -6.23 -3.16 -10.78
N HIS A 336 -6.25 -1.94 -10.21
CA HIS A 336 -5.34 -1.47 -9.16
C HIS A 336 -6.09 -0.56 -8.18
N CYS A 337 -6.18 -0.97 -6.94
CA CYS A 337 -6.92 -0.24 -5.90
C CYS A 337 -6.29 1.10 -5.54
N ASP A 338 -4.97 1.15 -5.30
CA ASP A 338 -4.24 2.34 -4.81
C ASP A 338 -4.45 3.55 -5.73
N THR A 339 -4.26 3.36 -7.02
CA THR A 339 -4.38 4.42 -8.05
C THR A 339 -5.82 4.77 -8.37
N THR A 340 -6.75 3.80 -8.31
CA THR A 340 -8.19 4.04 -8.48
C THR A 340 -8.74 4.89 -7.33
N LEU A 341 -8.46 4.52 -6.09
CA LEU A 341 -8.94 5.24 -4.90
C LEU A 341 -8.51 6.71 -4.91
N ASN A 342 -7.31 7.01 -5.42
CA ASN A 342 -6.79 8.37 -5.46
C ASN A 342 -7.58 9.32 -6.40
N ASN A 343 -8.51 8.80 -7.20
CA ASN A 343 -9.38 9.58 -8.09
C ASN A 343 -10.70 10.04 -7.42
N PHE A 344 -10.99 9.57 -6.21
CA PHE A 344 -12.24 9.86 -5.50
C PHE A 344 -11.99 10.66 -4.22
N ASP A 345 -12.97 11.49 -3.85
CA ASP A 345 -12.96 12.23 -2.58
C ASP A 345 -13.57 11.42 -1.44
N THR A 346 -14.47 10.50 -1.77
CA THR A 346 -15.30 9.76 -0.81
C THR A 346 -15.23 8.26 -1.07
N LEU A 347 -15.09 7.48 0.00
CA LEU A 347 -15.27 6.04 0.02
C LEU A 347 -16.53 5.69 0.81
N TYR A 348 -17.49 5.03 0.16
CA TYR A 348 -18.71 4.54 0.80
C TYR A 348 -18.50 3.14 1.37
N ALA A 349 -18.88 2.94 2.64
CA ALA A 349 -18.89 1.60 3.25
C ALA A 349 -20.26 0.96 3.04
N VAL A 350 -20.30 -0.21 2.43
CA VAL A 350 -21.52 -0.93 2.09
C VAL A 350 -21.56 -2.25 2.85
N GLN A 351 -22.72 -2.56 3.42
CA GLN A 351 -23.04 -3.84 4.04
C GLN A 351 -24.41 -4.29 3.57
N ASP A 352 -24.53 -5.52 3.06
CA ASP A 352 -25.80 -6.10 2.56
C ASP A 352 -26.55 -5.16 1.58
N GLY A 353 -25.80 -4.55 0.65
CA GLY A 353 -26.35 -3.61 -0.35
C GLY A 353 -26.75 -2.24 0.20
N LYS A 354 -26.45 -1.94 1.45
CA LYS A 354 -26.77 -0.64 2.08
C LYS A 354 -25.51 0.12 2.45
N VAL A 355 -25.50 1.40 2.14
CA VAL A 355 -24.48 2.34 2.62
C VAL A 355 -24.70 2.57 4.11
N ILE A 356 -23.73 2.15 4.92
CA ILE A 356 -23.76 2.26 6.39
C ILE A 356 -23.00 3.48 6.91
N CYS A 357 -21.92 3.88 6.22
CA CYS A 357 -21.18 5.12 6.47
C CYS A 357 -20.39 5.52 5.22
N GLN A 358 -19.73 6.67 5.30
CA GLN A 358 -18.80 7.16 4.29
C GLN A 358 -17.60 7.80 4.97
N TRP A 359 -16.45 7.76 4.30
CA TRP A 359 -15.24 8.44 4.71
C TRP A 359 -14.75 9.37 3.62
N THR A 360 -14.29 10.54 4.02
CA THR A 360 -13.45 11.36 3.15
C THR A 360 -12.09 10.66 3.00
N ILE A 361 -11.51 10.69 1.81
CA ILE A 361 -10.17 10.17 1.57
C ILE A 361 -9.17 11.31 1.85
N GLU A 362 -8.89 11.56 3.14
CA GLU A 362 -8.17 12.76 3.59
C GLU A 362 -6.75 12.86 3.01
N GLY A 363 -6.11 11.71 2.78
CA GLY A 363 -4.77 11.64 2.18
C GLY A 363 -4.76 11.71 0.64
N ARG A 364 -5.92 11.86 -0.02
CA ARG A 364 -5.99 12.01 -1.48
C ARG A 364 -5.24 13.27 -1.92
N GLY A 365 -4.40 13.12 -2.95
CA GLY A 365 -3.60 14.24 -3.47
C GLY A 365 -2.42 14.66 -2.59
N ARG A 366 -2.24 14.06 -1.38
CA ARG A 366 -1.10 14.34 -0.49
C ARG A 366 0.13 13.55 -0.93
N SER A 367 0.60 13.85 -2.15
CA SER A 367 1.76 13.18 -2.76
C SER A 367 3.08 13.94 -2.57
N ASP A 368 3.09 14.94 -1.71
CA ASP A 368 4.19 15.85 -1.39
C ASP A 368 5.02 15.47 -0.16
#